data_7667f7fe809d31052d72539602521dba
#
_entry.id   7667f7fe809d31052d72539602521dba
#
_cell.length_a   1.000
_cell.length_b   1.000
_cell.length_c   1.000
_cell.angle_alpha   90.00
_cell.angle_beta   90.00
_cell.angle_gamma   90.00
#
_symmetry.space_group_name_H-M   'P 1'
#
loop_
_entity.id
_entity.type
_entity.pdbx_description
1 polymer ?
#
loop_
_entity_poly.entity_id
_entity_poly.type
_entity_poly.pdbx_seq_one_letter_code
_entity_poly.pdbx_strand_id
1 'polypeptide(L)'
;TDHLGRDMLSRLLWGMRVSFAVGLSATLIAAFFGSMIGLVAGFTGGPIDNLLMRGIDMLMAFPYILLALAIVAALGPGLINALYAIAIVNIPFFARNVRGVTLSLAGREFVDAARLSGKSSSRILFTEILPNVLPVIVITITTTLGWMILETAGLSFLGLGAQPPQADLGSMLGEGRKFMFTAGHVSILPGLVIFFLVMAVNLTGDGIRDVLDPRLKSGVLSRPAARTVINRKAGSDTAESNGKLLAVRGLRTEFGQGESQFAAVEDVSFDLQQGECLGLVGESGSGKTVTAMSLTGLVASPPGSITAGTVRFGGIDLLSASDEQIREIRGARIAHIFQDSLSALHPLYTVGEQIVEAIRAHSSASREEARSRAADLLRQVRIDNPEQRLDAYPHQLSGGMRQRISIAMALAHRPEIIIADEPTTALDVTVQAQVLKQMNELRKSNNTALLFITHDFAVVSQICDRVIVMYGGRIVESGETRAVIEQPRHPYTQMLMQCIPVLGEPEREINAIPGQPPRIDKPVPGCAFAPRCPHASERCHAEASPLVESGDGRSVRCFYPLGEA
;
A
#
# COMPACT_ATOMS: atom_id res chain seq x y z
N THR A 1 -38.95 39.83 9.56
CA THR A 1 -39.65 39.96 8.26
C THR A 1 -38.70 40.45 7.22
N ASP A 2 -38.95 40.15 5.94
CA ASP A 2 -38.25 40.70 4.80
C ASP A 2 -38.81 42.10 4.42
N HIS A 3 -38.35 42.72 3.35
CA HIS A 3 -38.73 44.04 2.84
C HIS A 3 -40.23 44.11 2.39
N LEU A 4 -40.90 42.97 2.22
CA LEU A 4 -42.32 42.85 1.88
C LEU A 4 -43.16 42.44 3.08
N GLY A 5 -42.61 42.37 4.30
CA GLY A 5 -43.30 41.93 5.50
C GLY A 5 -43.52 40.44 5.66
N ARG A 6 -42.92 39.59 4.75
CA ARG A 6 -43.03 38.15 4.79
C ARG A 6 -42.15 37.57 5.92
N ASP A 7 -42.57 36.44 6.50
CA ASP A 7 -41.77 35.75 7.51
C ASP A 7 -40.49 35.20 6.95
N MET A 8 -39.38 35.69 7.49
CA MET A 8 -38.06 35.39 7.00
C MET A 8 -37.60 33.98 7.40
N LEU A 9 -37.93 33.53 8.61
CA LEU A 9 -37.56 32.20 9.06
C LEU A 9 -38.20 31.11 8.21
N SER A 10 -39.50 31.21 7.97
CA SER A 10 -40.22 30.27 7.09
C SER A 10 -39.62 30.24 5.67
N ARG A 11 -39.26 31.42 5.11
CA ARG A 11 -38.61 31.53 3.80
C ARG A 11 -37.22 30.91 3.77
N LEU A 12 -36.43 31.07 4.83
CA LEU A 12 -35.10 30.45 4.94
C LEU A 12 -35.21 28.93 5.00
N LEU A 13 -36.13 28.37 5.78
CA LEU A 13 -36.33 26.90 5.88
C LEU A 13 -36.80 26.29 4.55
N TRP A 14 -37.76 26.93 3.88
CA TRP A 14 -38.22 26.51 2.57
C TRP A 14 -37.15 26.69 1.48
N GLY A 15 -36.48 27.83 1.49
CA GLY A 15 -35.39 28.12 0.55
C GLY A 15 -34.22 27.13 0.67
N MET A 16 -33.87 26.75 1.91
CA MET A 16 -32.84 25.73 2.15
C MET A 16 -33.23 24.39 1.52
N ARG A 17 -34.48 23.94 1.70
CA ARG A 17 -34.98 22.70 1.09
C ARG A 17 -34.93 22.75 -0.42
N VAL A 18 -35.32 23.88 -1.03
CA VAL A 18 -35.30 24.06 -2.49
C VAL A 18 -33.89 24.08 -3.02
N SER A 19 -32.99 24.89 -2.43
CA SER A 19 -31.58 24.99 -2.83
C SER A 19 -30.87 23.65 -2.72
N PHE A 20 -31.11 22.88 -1.63
CA PHE A 20 -30.55 21.54 -1.48
C PHE A 20 -31.08 20.56 -2.53
N ALA A 21 -32.38 20.51 -2.76
CA ALA A 21 -33.00 19.60 -3.73
C ALA A 21 -32.49 19.86 -5.17
N VAL A 22 -32.37 21.14 -5.55
CA VAL A 22 -31.86 21.52 -6.87
C VAL A 22 -30.38 21.19 -7.00
N GLY A 23 -29.56 21.54 -6.02
CA GLY A 23 -28.12 21.19 -6.00
C GLY A 23 -27.90 19.69 -6.08
N LEU A 24 -28.65 18.89 -5.30
CA LEU A 24 -28.58 17.43 -5.33
C LEU A 24 -29.00 16.87 -6.70
N SER A 25 -30.12 17.34 -7.25
CA SER A 25 -30.61 16.89 -8.55
C SER A 25 -29.63 17.21 -9.68
N ALA A 26 -29.07 18.43 -9.70
CA ALA A 26 -28.06 18.82 -10.67
C ALA A 26 -26.80 17.94 -10.56
N THR A 27 -26.35 17.67 -9.32
CA THR A 27 -25.21 16.78 -9.08
C THR A 27 -25.45 15.37 -9.58
N LEU A 28 -26.61 14.79 -9.29
CA LEU A 28 -26.96 13.43 -9.72
C LEU A 28 -27.06 13.32 -11.26
N ILE A 29 -27.65 14.31 -11.93
CA ILE A 29 -27.74 14.34 -13.39
C ILE A 29 -26.31 14.45 -14.00
N ALA A 30 -25.49 15.37 -13.52
CA ALA A 30 -24.12 15.54 -13.99
C ALA A 30 -23.28 14.26 -13.73
N ALA A 31 -23.42 13.66 -12.56
CA ALA A 31 -22.75 12.43 -12.20
C ALA A 31 -23.17 11.25 -13.09
N PHE A 32 -24.46 11.10 -13.36
CA PHE A 32 -24.96 10.01 -14.20
C PHE A 32 -24.43 10.11 -15.63
N PHE A 33 -24.65 11.24 -16.31
CA PHE A 33 -24.22 11.40 -17.69
C PHE A 33 -22.68 11.49 -17.81
N GLY A 34 -22.03 12.20 -16.92
CA GLY A 34 -20.57 12.31 -16.91
C GLY A 34 -19.91 10.96 -16.63
N SER A 35 -20.40 10.20 -15.65
CA SER A 35 -19.85 8.85 -15.35
C SER A 35 -20.07 7.88 -16.51
N MET A 36 -21.22 7.90 -17.17
CA MET A 36 -21.48 7.06 -18.35
C MET A 36 -20.49 7.37 -19.48
N ILE A 37 -20.29 8.65 -19.77
CA ILE A 37 -19.33 9.10 -20.80
C ILE A 37 -17.91 8.66 -20.38
N GLY A 38 -17.52 8.90 -19.14
CA GLY A 38 -16.18 8.57 -18.63
C GLY A 38 -15.91 7.06 -18.61
N LEU A 39 -16.89 6.23 -18.21
CA LEU A 39 -16.80 4.78 -18.24
C LEU A 39 -16.62 4.25 -19.66
N VAL A 40 -17.48 4.69 -20.60
CA VAL A 40 -17.40 4.24 -22.00
C VAL A 40 -16.09 4.69 -22.63
N ALA A 41 -15.72 5.97 -22.50
CA ALA A 41 -14.48 6.52 -23.05
C ALA A 41 -13.24 5.80 -22.49
N GLY A 42 -13.14 5.66 -21.17
CA GLY A 42 -11.99 5.04 -20.52
C GLY A 42 -11.85 3.54 -20.77
N PHE A 43 -12.97 2.82 -20.99
CA PHE A 43 -12.93 1.38 -21.23
C PHE A 43 -12.70 1.04 -22.72
N THR A 44 -13.33 1.76 -23.66
CA THR A 44 -13.21 1.45 -25.10
C THR A 44 -11.90 1.96 -25.69
N GLY A 45 -11.42 3.11 -25.22
CA GLY A 45 -10.23 3.74 -25.77
C GLY A 45 -10.38 4.17 -27.25
N GLY A 46 -9.25 4.50 -27.89
CA GLY A 46 -9.16 4.75 -29.34
C GLY A 46 -10.07 5.85 -29.89
N PRO A 47 -10.71 5.66 -31.06
CA PRO A 47 -11.53 6.70 -31.70
C PRO A 47 -12.75 7.13 -30.89
N ILE A 48 -13.39 6.20 -30.17
CA ILE A 48 -14.58 6.48 -29.34
C ILE A 48 -14.20 7.39 -28.17
N ASP A 49 -13.12 7.06 -27.49
CA ASP A 49 -12.58 7.89 -26.40
C ASP A 49 -12.27 9.31 -26.92
N ASN A 50 -11.55 9.41 -28.05
CA ASN A 50 -11.20 10.68 -28.64
C ASN A 50 -12.44 11.51 -29.01
N LEU A 51 -13.48 10.89 -29.59
CA LEU A 51 -14.70 11.60 -30.00
C LEU A 51 -15.46 12.14 -28.76
N LEU A 52 -15.67 11.29 -27.76
CA LEU A 52 -16.37 11.65 -26.53
C LEU A 52 -15.61 12.74 -25.76
N MET A 53 -14.29 12.60 -25.63
CA MET A 53 -13.48 13.60 -24.93
C MET A 53 -13.39 14.93 -25.67
N ARG A 54 -13.37 14.94 -27.01
CA ARG A 54 -13.47 16.20 -27.76
C ARG A 54 -14.80 16.93 -27.54
N GLY A 55 -15.91 16.19 -27.40
CA GLY A 55 -17.19 16.79 -27.00
C GLY A 55 -17.14 17.42 -25.60
N ILE A 56 -16.51 16.72 -24.66
CA ILE A 56 -16.26 17.22 -23.30
C ILE A 56 -15.34 18.45 -23.33
N ASP A 57 -14.26 18.43 -24.13
CA ASP A 57 -13.31 19.54 -24.25
C ASP A 57 -13.97 20.80 -24.87
N MET A 58 -14.89 20.63 -25.79
CA MET A 58 -15.67 21.76 -26.33
C MET A 58 -16.51 22.46 -25.26
N LEU A 59 -17.16 21.68 -24.37
CA LEU A 59 -17.90 22.25 -23.24
C LEU A 59 -16.96 23.01 -22.27
N MET A 60 -15.76 22.50 -22.05
CA MET A 60 -14.76 23.12 -21.16
C MET A 60 -14.01 24.31 -21.79
N ALA A 61 -14.12 24.51 -23.10
CA ALA A 61 -13.52 25.67 -23.74
C ALA A 61 -14.16 27.01 -23.30
N PHE A 62 -15.38 26.95 -22.79
CA PHE A 62 -16.08 28.12 -22.24
C PHE A 62 -15.88 28.21 -20.72
N PRO A 63 -15.69 29.42 -20.16
CA PRO A 63 -15.77 29.60 -18.71
C PRO A 63 -17.13 29.12 -18.22
N TYR A 64 -17.13 28.20 -17.24
CA TYR A 64 -18.33 27.46 -16.81
C TYR A 64 -19.52 28.36 -16.43
N ILE A 65 -19.26 29.47 -15.71
CA ILE A 65 -20.30 30.44 -15.35
C ILE A 65 -20.93 31.07 -16.59
N LEU A 66 -20.11 31.48 -17.59
CA LEU A 66 -20.61 32.09 -18.79
C LEU A 66 -21.44 31.12 -19.61
N LEU A 67 -21.03 29.84 -19.66
CA LEU A 67 -21.81 28.80 -20.36
C LEU A 67 -23.14 28.55 -19.63
N ALA A 68 -23.16 28.48 -18.31
CA ALA A 68 -24.39 28.35 -17.53
C ALA A 68 -25.34 29.54 -17.77
N LEU A 69 -24.82 30.75 -17.74
CA LEU A 69 -25.58 31.97 -18.06
C LEU A 69 -26.17 31.95 -19.48
N ALA A 70 -25.36 31.54 -20.48
CA ALA A 70 -25.82 31.44 -21.85
C ALA A 70 -26.95 30.40 -22.01
N ILE A 71 -26.84 29.25 -21.36
CA ILE A 71 -27.87 28.20 -21.37
C ILE A 71 -29.16 28.73 -20.75
N VAL A 72 -29.09 29.37 -19.57
CA VAL A 72 -30.29 29.94 -18.92
C VAL A 72 -30.86 31.09 -19.72
N ALA A 73 -30.04 31.92 -20.34
CA ALA A 73 -30.52 32.99 -21.21
C ALA A 73 -31.29 32.44 -22.42
N ALA A 74 -30.87 31.32 -22.98
CA ALA A 74 -31.55 30.66 -24.09
C ALA A 74 -32.84 29.94 -23.68
N LEU A 75 -32.88 29.30 -22.50
CA LEU A 75 -34.02 28.55 -22.00
C LEU A 75 -35.04 29.43 -21.25
N GLY A 76 -34.67 30.62 -20.85
CA GLY A 76 -35.42 31.53 -19.99
C GLY A 76 -35.10 31.33 -18.49
N PRO A 77 -35.37 32.37 -17.65
CA PRO A 77 -35.16 32.30 -16.23
C PRO A 77 -36.11 31.28 -15.60
N GLY A 78 -35.62 30.56 -14.59
CA GLY A 78 -36.41 29.57 -13.87
C GLY A 78 -35.55 28.50 -13.18
N LEU A 79 -36.03 27.95 -12.07
CA LEU A 79 -35.31 27.03 -11.23
C LEU A 79 -34.90 25.74 -11.98
N ILE A 80 -35.79 25.20 -12.82
CA ILE A 80 -35.53 23.97 -13.60
C ILE A 80 -34.49 24.25 -14.70
N ASN A 81 -34.56 25.39 -15.36
CA ASN A 81 -33.60 25.77 -16.39
C ASN A 81 -32.22 26.01 -15.81
N ALA A 82 -32.13 26.64 -14.64
CA ALA A 82 -30.90 26.79 -13.89
C ALA A 82 -30.32 25.43 -13.47
N LEU A 83 -31.17 24.48 -13.02
CA LEU A 83 -30.76 23.11 -12.68
C LEU A 83 -30.11 22.42 -13.90
N TYR A 84 -30.76 22.45 -15.08
CA TYR A 84 -30.20 21.83 -16.28
C TYR A 84 -28.90 22.50 -16.72
N ALA A 85 -28.83 23.83 -16.66
CA ALA A 85 -27.63 24.56 -17.01
C ALA A 85 -26.43 24.11 -16.15
N ILE A 86 -26.61 24.06 -14.83
CA ILE A 86 -25.57 23.65 -13.89
C ILE A 86 -25.21 22.18 -14.10
N ALA A 87 -26.18 21.29 -14.29
CA ALA A 87 -25.92 19.89 -14.55
C ALA A 87 -25.06 19.71 -15.83
N ILE A 88 -25.41 20.35 -16.94
CA ILE A 88 -24.69 20.24 -18.23
C ILE A 88 -23.26 20.74 -18.11
N VAL A 89 -23.05 21.88 -17.48
CA VAL A 89 -21.72 22.50 -17.34
C VAL A 89 -20.79 21.66 -16.46
N ASN A 90 -21.34 20.85 -15.56
CA ASN A 90 -20.57 20.00 -14.64
C ASN A 90 -20.39 18.54 -15.13
N ILE A 91 -21.05 18.10 -16.21
CA ILE A 91 -20.81 16.79 -16.84
C ILE A 91 -19.33 16.53 -17.13
N PRO A 92 -18.55 17.49 -17.69
CA PRO A 92 -17.14 17.31 -17.99
C PRO A 92 -16.29 16.92 -16.77
N PHE A 93 -16.58 17.47 -15.60
CA PHE A 93 -15.86 17.17 -14.37
C PHE A 93 -15.99 15.68 -14.01
N PHE A 94 -17.21 15.15 -14.00
CA PHE A 94 -17.44 13.72 -13.74
C PHE A 94 -16.85 12.84 -14.84
N ALA A 95 -17.01 13.22 -16.10
CA ALA A 95 -16.52 12.43 -17.23
C ALA A 95 -14.99 12.25 -17.16
N ARG A 96 -14.23 13.30 -16.91
CA ARG A 96 -12.77 13.23 -16.80
C ARG A 96 -12.29 12.42 -15.61
N ASN A 97 -12.90 12.63 -14.42
CA ASN A 97 -12.53 11.89 -13.21
C ASN A 97 -12.78 10.39 -13.38
N VAL A 98 -13.97 10.01 -13.83
CA VAL A 98 -14.36 8.62 -14.03
C VAL A 98 -13.54 7.96 -15.14
N ARG A 99 -13.27 8.66 -16.24
CA ARG A 99 -12.40 8.17 -17.31
C ARG A 99 -10.99 7.84 -16.79
N GLY A 100 -10.39 8.73 -16.00
CA GLY A 100 -9.05 8.52 -15.43
C GLY A 100 -8.97 7.23 -14.61
N VAL A 101 -9.94 6.99 -13.74
CA VAL A 101 -10.03 5.77 -12.93
C VAL A 101 -10.29 4.55 -13.82
N THR A 102 -11.21 4.65 -14.78
CA THR A 102 -11.54 3.55 -15.69
C THR A 102 -10.33 3.12 -16.52
N LEU A 103 -9.55 4.05 -17.05
CA LEU A 103 -8.30 3.75 -17.78
C LEU A 103 -7.31 2.99 -16.91
N SER A 104 -7.16 3.38 -15.63
CA SER A 104 -6.24 2.72 -14.70
C SER A 104 -6.66 1.30 -14.36
N LEU A 105 -7.96 1.00 -14.40
CA LEU A 105 -8.52 -0.32 -14.12
C LEU A 105 -8.57 -1.21 -15.37
N ALA A 106 -8.84 -0.63 -16.56
CA ALA A 106 -9.02 -1.38 -17.80
C ALA A 106 -7.77 -2.17 -18.25
N GLY A 107 -6.58 -1.73 -17.83
CA GLY A 107 -5.30 -2.42 -18.07
C GLY A 107 -4.86 -3.37 -16.95
N ARG A 108 -5.72 -3.70 -15.98
CA ARG A 108 -5.36 -4.61 -14.90
C ARG A 108 -5.62 -6.08 -15.22
N GLU A 109 -4.82 -6.97 -14.64
CA GLU A 109 -4.85 -8.42 -14.85
C GLU A 109 -6.22 -9.07 -14.63
N PHE A 110 -7.01 -8.59 -13.67
CA PHE A 110 -8.36 -9.11 -13.43
C PHE A 110 -9.32 -8.84 -14.60
N VAL A 111 -9.11 -7.75 -15.36
CA VAL A 111 -9.88 -7.45 -16.56
C VAL A 111 -9.48 -8.39 -17.71
N ASP A 112 -8.18 -8.66 -17.83
CA ASP A 112 -7.68 -9.63 -18.82
C ASP A 112 -8.14 -11.06 -18.49
N ALA A 113 -8.15 -11.44 -17.20
CA ALA A 113 -8.72 -12.70 -16.75
C ALA A 113 -10.22 -12.82 -17.11
N ALA A 114 -10.98 -11.72 -16.94
CA ALA A 114 -12.39 -11.70 -17.35
C ALA A 114 -12.57 -11.82 -18.87
N ARG A 115 -11.67 -11.22 -19.68
CA ARG A 115 -11.64 -11.41 -21.14
C ARG A 115 -11.33 -12.85 -21.52
N LEU A 116 -10.32 -13.47 -20.89
CA LEU A 116 -9.96 -14.88 -21.09
C LEU A 116 -11.09 -15.83 -20.70
N SER A 117 -11.92 -15.46 -19.72
CA SER A 117 -13.13 -16.21 -19.35
C SER A 117 -14.28 -16.09 -20.37
N GLY A 118 -14.09 -15.38 -21.50
CA GLY A 118 -15.10 -15.21 -22.54
C GLY A 118 -16.20 -14.20 -22.23
N LYS A 119 -16.06 -13.35 -21.22
CA LYS A 119 -17.04 -12.29 -20.93
C LYS A 119 -17.05 -11.24 -22.04
N SER A 120 -18.22 -10.79 -22.44
CA SER A 120 -18.36 -9.69 -23.39
C SER A 120 -17.90 -8.36 -22.80
N SER A 121 -17.44 -7.43 -23.64
CA SER A 121 -16.96 -6.10 -23.22
C SER A 121 -17.97 -5.34 -22.37
N SER A 122 -19.25 -5.36 -22.74
CA SER A 122 -20.31 -4.73 -21.94
C SER A 122 -20.46 -5.39 -20.56
N ARG A 123 -20.38 -6.74 -20.49
CA ARG A 123 -20.45 -7.45 -19.22
C ARG A 123 -19.25 -7.11 -18.32
N ILE A 124 -18.05 -7.05 -18.87
CA ILE A 124 -16.84 -6.63 -18.14
C ILE A 124 -17.01 -5.21 -17.59
N LEU A 125 -17.50 -4.28 -18.43
CA LEU A 125 -17.72 -2.89 -18.01
C LEU A 125 -18.65 -2.80 -16.78
N PHE A 126 -19.77 -3.54 -16.79
CA PHE A 126 -20.77 -3.45 -15.70
C PHE A 126 -20.45 -4.34 -14.50
N THR A 127 -19.79 -5.50 -14.67
CA THR A 127 -19.54 -6.44 -13.57
C THR A 127 -18.15 -6.31 -12.93
N GLU A 128 -17.16 -5.82 -13.68
CA GLU A 128 -15.78 -5.72 -13.19
C GLU A 128 -15.33 -4.25 -12.99
N ILE A 129 -15.60 -3.39 -13.98
CA ILE A 129 -15.12 -2.01 -13.94
C ILE A 129 -16.03 -1.13 -13.08
N LEU A 130 -17.34 -1.07 -13.37
CA LEU A 130 -18.28 -0.20 -12.68
C LEU A 130 -18.29 -0.38 -11.16
N PRO A 131 -18.30 -1.61 -10.57
CA PRO A 131 -18.28 -1.77 -9.13
C PRO A 131 -17.02 -1.21 -8.47
N ASN A 132 -15.87 -1.25 -9.17
CA ASN A 132 -14.61 -0.70 -8.70
C ASN A 132 -14.51 0.83 -8.88
N VAL A 133 -15.26 1.41 -9.82
CA VAL A 133 -15.34 2.86 -10.05
C VAL A 133 -16.42 3.51 -9.16
N LEU A 134 -17.46 2.76 -8.77
CA LEU A 134 -18.61 3.27 -8.01
C LEU A 134 -18.24 4.03 -6.73
N PRO A 135 -17.30 3.56 -5.89
CA PRO A 135 -16.85 4.31 -4.72
C PRO A 135 -16.33 5.71 -5.09
N VAL A 136 -15.57 5.82 -6.19
CA VAL A 136 -15.03 7.09 -6.65
C VAL A 136 -16.15 8.01 -7.15
N ILE A 137 -17.16 7.47 -7.85
CA ILE A 137 -18.34 8.24 -8.27
C ILE A 137 -19.07 8.80 -7.05
N VAL A 138 -19.32 7.98 -6.04
CA VAL A 138 -20.01 8.40 -4.81
C VAL A 138 -19.20 9.48 -4.06
N ILE A 139 -17.91 9.29 -3.91
CA ILE A 139 -17.03 10.29 -3.30
C ILE A 139 -17.06 11.60 -4.09
N THR A 140 -17.02 11.53 -5.42
CA THR A 140 -17.09 12.71 -6.28
C THR A 140 -18.43 13.43 -6.14
N ILE A 141 -19.57 12.70 -6.07
CA ILE A 141 -20.90 13.27 -5.82
C ILE A 141 -20.91 14.04 -4.51
N THR A 142 -20.42 13.45 -3.43
CA THR A 142 -20.47 14.07 -2.09
C THR A 142 -19.61 15.30 -1.99
N THR A 143 -18.42 15.29 -2.60
CA THR A 143 -17.49 16.44 -2.60
C THR A 143 -17.93 17.58 -3.51
N THR A 144 -18.69 17.30 -4.59
CA THR A 144 -19.17 18.33 -5.51
C THR A 144 -20.53 18.91 -5.13
N LEU A 145 -21.29 18.23 -4.29
CA LEU A 145 -22.66 18.68 -3.93
C LEU A 145 -22.67 20.08 -3.31
N GLY A 146 -21.73 20.35 -2.39
CA GLY A 146 -21.61 21.70 -1.80
C GLY A 146 -21.31 22.77 -2.82
N TRP A 147 -20.45 22.47 -3.79
CA TRP A 147 -20.14 23.37 -4.90
C TRP A 147 -21.38 23.62 -5.80
N MET A 148 -22.15 22.57 -6.14
CA MET A 148 -23.35 22.68 -6.94
C MET A 148 -24.44 23.54 -6.27
N ILE A 149 -24.59 23.42 -4.94
CA ILE A 149 -25.49 24.28 -4.17
C ILE A 149 -25.07 25.74 -4.29
N LEU A 150 -23.77 26.03 -4.18
CA LEU A 150 -23.25 27.39 -4.29
C LEU A 150 -23.44 27.97 -5.70
N GLU A 151 -23.20 27.18 -6.76
CA GLU A 151 -23.45 27.59 -8.15
C GLU A 151 -24.93 27.90 -8.40
N THR A 152 -25.82 27.01 -7.91
CA THR A 152 -27.28 27.23 -8.03
C THR A 152 -27.70 28.51 -7.33
N ALA A 153 -27.20 28.75 -6.12
CA ALA A 153 -27.45 29.98 -5.38
C ALA A 153 -26.90 31.21 -6.12
N GLY A 154 -25.74 31.07 -6.79
CA GLY A 154 -25.15 32.13 -7.63
C GLY A 154 -26.03 32.52 -8.81
N LEU A 155 -26.57 31.55 -9.57
CA LEU A 155 -27.49 31.84 -10.68
C LEU A 155 -28.81 32.46 -10.17
N SER A 156 -29.33 31.96 -9.07
CA SER A 156 -30.53 32.52 -8.42
C SER A 156 -30.29 33.94 -7.90
N PHE A 157 -29.10 34.22 -7.34
CA PHE A 157 -28.68 35.57 -6.94
C PHE A 157 -28.70 36.58 -8.09
N LEU A 158 -28.34 36.12 -9.31
CA LEU A 158 -28.38 36.91 -10.52
C LEU A 158 -29.81 37.07 -11.10
N GLY A 159 -30.82 36.46 -10.46
CA GLY A 159 -32.21 36.52 -10.92
C GLY A 159 -32.57 35.51 -11.98
N LEU A 160 -31.70 34.56 -12.30
CA LEU A 160 -31.89 33.55 -13.33
C LEU A 160 -32.42 32.21 -12.81
N GLY A 161 -32.45 32.00 -11.48
CA GLY A 161 -32.97 30.80 -10.81
C GLY A 161 -34.44 30.92 -10.43
N ALA A 162 -34.74 30.67 -9.16
CA ALA A 162 -36.11 30.71 -8.63
C ALA A 162 -36.78 32.09 -8.85
N GLN A 163 -37.99 32.07 -9.40
CA GLN A 163 -38.79 33.28 -9.64
C GLN A 163 -39.83 33.45 -8.51
N PRO A 164 -40.16 34.71 -8.13
CA PRO A 164 -41.21 34.95 -7.14
C PRO A 164 -42.55 34.27 -7.57
N PRO A 165 -43.30 33.74 -6.64
CA PRO A 165 -43.18 33.85 -5.17
C PRO A 165 -42.32 32.76 -4.49
N GLN A 166 -41.61 31.91 -5.27
CA GLN A 166 -40.83 30.79 -4.78
C GLN A 166 -39.66 31.27 -3.92
N ALA A 167 -39.50 30.71 -2.71
CA ALA A 167 -38.36 31.00 -1.84
C ALA A 167 -37.16 30.12 -2.22
N ASP A 168 -35.99 30.71 -2.41
CA ASP A 168 -34.71 30.09 -2.62
C ASP A 168 -33.62 30.96 -1.98
N LEU A 169 -32.59 30.36 -1.41
CA LEU A 169 -31.58 31.07 -0.64
C LEU A 169 -30.80 32.08 -1.50
N GLY A 170 -30.50 31.71 -2.76
CA GLY A 170 -29.78 32.59 -3.69
C GLY A 170 -30.60 33.81 -4.11
N SER A 171 -31.89 33.59 -4.44
CA SER A 171 -32.80 34.70 -4.78
C SER A 171 -33.06 35.63 -3.60
N MET A 172 -33.22 35.09 -2.37
CA MET A 172 -33.35 35.89 -1.13
C MET A 172 -32.11 36.75 -0.89
N LEU A 173 -30.90 36.20 -1.12
CA LEU A 173 -29.65 36.94 -1.02
C LEU A 173 -29.59 38.07 -2.05
N GLY A 174 -30.02 37.82 -3.29
CA GLY A 174 -30.07 38.80 -4.39
C GLY A 174 -31.08 39.92 -4.11
N GLU A 175 -32.30 39.60 -3.64
CA GLU A 175 -33.30 40.57 -3.21
C GLU A 175 -32.74 41.43 -2.06
N GLY A 176 -32.10 40.80 -1.06
CA GLY A 176 -31.53 41.46 0.13
C GLY A 176 -30.40 42.44 -0.15
N ARG A 177 -29.67 42.26 -1.29
CA ARG A 177 -28.54 43.11 -1.68
C ARG A 177 -28.88 44.60 -1.69
N LYS A 178 -30.10 44.93 -2.13
CA LYS A 178 -30.57 46.32 -2.21
C LYS A 178 -30.72 46.97 -0.84
N PHE A 179 -30.90 46.17 0.19
CA PHE A 179 -31.18 46.62 1.57
C PHE A 179 -29.98 46.40 2.52
N MET A 180 -28.78 46.10 1.99
CA MET A 180 -27.62 45.73 2.80
C MET A 180 -27.24 46.80 3.84
N PHE A 181 -27.37 48.06 3.49
CA PHE A 181 -27.05 49.19 4.39
C PHE A 181 -28.20 49.63 5.29
N THR A 182 -29.45 49.30 4.98
CA THR A 182 -30.63 49.74 5.74
C THR A 182 -31.24 48.60 6.57
N ALA A 183 -31.17 47.37 6.09
CA ALA A 183 -31.71 46.16 6.70
C ALA A 183 -30.79 44.95 6.41
N GLY A 184 -29.55 45.00 6.87
CA GLY A 184 -28.50 44.01 6.55
C GLY A 184 -28.87 42.56 6.85
N HIS A 185 -29.76 42.31 7.82
CA HIS A 185 -30.23 40.96 8.16
C HIS A 185 -30.91 40.25 6.98
N VAL A 186 -31.54 40.99 6.06
CA VAL A 186 -32.24 40.40 4.88
C VAL A 186 -31.26 39.72 3.92
N SER A 187 -30.02 40.20 3.86
CA SER A 187 -28.94 39.63 3.03
C SER A 187 -28.03 38.70 3.82
N ILE A 188 -27.67 39.04 5.06
CA ILE A 188 -26.73 38.30 5.88
C ILE A 188 -27.29 36.92 6.28
N LEU A 189 -28.56 36.84 6.67
CA LEU A 189 -29.15 35.57 7.12
C LEU A 189 -29.21 34.48 6.02
N PRO A 190 -29.67 34.75 4.77
CA PRO A 190 -29.58 33.76 3.69
C PRO A 190 -28.13 33.34 3.39
N GLY A 191 -27.17 34.27 3.42
CA GLY A 191 -25.77 33.97 3.22
C GLY A 191 -25.19 33.03 4.30
N LEU A 192 -25.53 33.26 5.57
CA LEU A 192 -25.15 32.38 6.66
C LEU A 192 -25.79 30.98 6.53
N VAL A 193 -27.04 30.89 6.12
CA VAL A 193 -27.71 29.60 5.89
C VAL A 193 -27.06 28.84 4.76
N ILE A 194 -26.68 29.49 3.65
CA ILE A 194 -25.92 28.87 2.56
C ILE A 194 -24.58 28.36 3.09
N PHE A 195 -23.85 29.17 3.85
CA PHE A 195 -22.57 28.79 4.43
C PHE A 195 -22.68 27.53 5.31
N PHE A 196 -23.62 27.50 6.26
CA PHE A 196 -23.80 26.34 7.13
C PHE A 196 -24.31 25.10 6.38
N LEU A 197 -25.18 25.28 5.38
CA LEU A 197 -25.66 24.19 4.54
C LEU A 197 -24.52 23.54 3.77
N VAL A 198 -23.69 24.34 3.10
CA VAL A 198 -22.53 23.84 2.33
C VAL A 198 -21.50 23.18 3.25
N MET A 199 -21.25 23.78 4.42
CA MET A 199 -20.35 23.21 5.42
C MET A 199 -20.85 21.84 5.93
N ALA A 200 -22.13 21.71 6.24
CA ALA A 200 -22.74 20.46 6.70
C ALA A 200 -22.68 19.37 5.63
N VAL A 201 -22.95 19.74 4.37
CA VAL A 201 -22.87 18.82 3.22
C VAL A 201 -21.44 18.35 3.01
N ASN A 202 -20.45 19.24 3.05
CA ASN A 202 -19.04 18.87 2.88
C ASN A 202 -18.53 17.97 4.01
N LEU A 203 -18.85 18.28 5.28
CA LEU A 203 -18.51 17.42 6.42
C LEU A 203 -19.16 16.02 6.32
N THR A 204 -20.41 15.95 5.85
CA THR A 204 -21.09 14.67 5.60
C THR A 204 -20.40 13.91 4.45
N GLY A 205 -20.02 14.64 3.40
CA GLY A 205 -19.28 14.10 2.26
C GLY A 205 -17.93 13.50 2.66
N ASP A 206 -17.17 14.19 3.50
CA ASP A 206 -15.90 13.70 4.03
C ASP A 206 -16.09 12.43 4.87
N GLY A 207 -17.13 12.38 5.71
CA GLY A 207 -17.48 11.17 6.48
C GLY A 207 -17.84 9.97 5.58
N ILE A 208 -18.60 10.21 4.50
CA ILE A 208 -18.93 9.16 3.50
C ILE A 208 -17.67 8.69 2.78
N ARG A 209 -16.78 9.61 2.40
CA ARG A 209 -15.48 9.29 1.81
C ARG A 209 -14.66 8.39 2.72
N ASP A 210 -14.53 8.72 4.00
CA ASP A 210 -13.75 7.95 4.97
C ASP A 210 -14.28 6.52 5.15
N VAL A 211 -15.59 6.33 5.05
CA VAL A 211 -16.22 5.01 5.12
C VAL A 211 -16.06 4.20 3.83
N LEU A 212 -16.13 4.86 2.67
CA LEU A 212 -16.14 4.18 1.36
C LEU A 212 -14.75 3.99 0.76
N ASP A 213 -13.73 4.75 1.17
CA ASP A 213 -12.39 4.60 0.62
C ASP A 213 -11.74 3.30 1.14
N PRO A 214 -11.52 2.29 0.27
CA PRO A 214 -10.91 1.02 0.68
C PRO A 214 -9.48 1.22 1.19
N ARG A 215 -8.79 2.29 0.77
CA ARG A 215 -7.42 2.60 1.17
C ARG A 215 -7.35 3.09 2.62
N LEU A 216 -8.38 3.76 3.10
CA LEU A 216 -8.50 4.13 4.52
C LEU A 216 -8.74 2.90 5.41
N LYS A 217 -9.54 1.93 4.93
CA LYS A 217 -9.81 0.67 5.65
C LYS A 217 -8.58 -0.24 5.74
N SER A 218 -7.71 -0.20 4.75
CA SER A 218 -6.46 -1.00 4.75
C SER A 218 -5.32 -0.38 5.57
N GLY A 219 -5.53 0.76 6.22
CA GLY A 219 -4.49 1.47 6.96
C GLY A 219 -3.39 2.09 6.07
N VAL A 220 -3.50 1.97 4.74
CA VAL A 220 -2.50 2.45 3.77
C VAL A 220 -2.40 3.98 3.73
N LEU A 221 -3.44 4.69 4.17
CA LEU A 221 -3.46 6.17 4.21
C LEU A 221 -3.23 6.76 5.61
N SER A 222 -3.14 5.95 6.66
CA SER A 222 -2.54 6.44 7.89
C SER A 222 -1.09 6.77 7.57
N ARG A 223 -0.69 8.04 7.71
CA ARG A 223 0.70 8.46 7.49
C ARG A 223 1.57 7.54 8.35
N PRO A 224 2.34 6.60 7.75
CA PRO A 224 3.16 5.72 8.56
C PRO A 224 4.11 6.62 9.34
N ALA A 225 4.28 6.34 10.62
CA ALA A 225 5.33 6.98 11.38
C ALA A 225 6.66 6.74 10.65
N ALA A 226 7.57 7.69 10.67
CA ALA A 226 8.90 7.53 10.07
C ALA A 226 9.65 6.32 10.64
N ARG A 227 9.17 5.78 11.75
CA ARG A 227 9.65 4.58 12.41
C ARG A 227 8.47 3.82 13.01
N THR A 228 8.57 2.49 13.05
CA THR A 228 7.61 1.61 13.74
C THR A 228 7.42 2.06 15.19
N VAL A 229 6.18 2.15 15.65
CA VAL A 229 5.87 2.44 17.06
C VAL A 229 6.34 1.26 17.92
N ILE A 230 7.15 1.54 18.95
CA ILE A 230 7.71 0.55 19.85
C ILE A 230 7.03 0.72 21.21
N ASN A 231 6.08 -0.17 21.50
CA ASN A 231 5.32 -0.22 22.75
C ASN A 231 5.86 -1.34 23.67
N ARG A 232 7.17 -1.41 23.83
CA ARG A 232 7.81 -2.45 24.65
C ARG A 232 7.45 -2.26 26.11
N LYS A 233 6.88 -3.28 26.74
CA LYS A 233 6.79 -3.34 28.21
C LYS A 233 8.21 -3.45 28.75
N ALA A 234 8.59 -2.56 29.66
CA ALA A 234 9.90 -2.55 30.30
C ALA A 234 10.10 -3.89 31.02
N GLY A 235 10.93 -4.74 30.44
CA GLY A 235 11.28 -6.04 30.94
C GLY A 235 12.70 -6.35 30.50
N SER A 236 13.57 -6.44 31.47
CA SER A 236 14.98 -6.71 31.38
C SER A 236 15.32 -7.91 30.52
N ASP A 237 16.21 -7.77 29.57
CA ASP A 237 17.19 -8.81 29.29
C ASP A 237 18.51 -8.15 28.87
N THR A 238 19.42 -8.11 29.85
CA THR A 238 20.83 -7.77 29.67
C THR A 238 21.61 -8.99 29.18
N ALA A 239 21.11 -9.68 28.15
CA ALA A 239 21.87 -10.72 27.50
C ALA A 239 23.03 -10.09 26.71
N GLU A 240 24.26 -10.34 27.12
CA GLU A 240 25.48 -9.88 26.49
C GLU A 240 25.58 -10.42 25.05
N SER A 241 25.92 -9.55 24.11
CA SER A 241 26.17 -9.93 22.71
C SER A 241 27.61 -10.45 22.56
N ASN A 242 27.93 -11.60 23.17
CA ASN A 242 29.27 -12.17 23.06
C ASN A 242 29.63 -12.51 21.62
N GLY A 243 30.35 -11.61 20.94
CA GLY A 243 30.98 -11.84 19.63
C GLY A 243 30.04 -11.95 18.43
N LYS A 244 28.73 -11.67 18.57
CA LYS A 244 27.72 -11.77 17.51
C LYS A 244 27.51 -10.40 16.86
N LEU A 245 27.39 -10.37 15.51
CA LEU A 245 27.14 -9.14 14.76
C LEU A 245 25.74 -8.61 15.04
N LEU A 246 24.72 -9.49 14.95
CA LEU A 246 23.33 -9.19 15.26
C LEU A 246 22.79 -10.24 16.23
N ALA A 247 22.12 -9.81 17.30
CA ALA A 247 21.45 -10.68 18.24
C ALA A 247 19.99 -10.24 18.43
N VAL A 248 19.05 -11.11 18.07
CA VAL A 248 17.59 -10.90 18.20
C VAL A 248 17.09 -11.80 19.33
N ARG A 249 16.32 -11.25 20.27
CA ARG A 249 15.78 -12.00 21.40
C ARG A 249 14.33 -11.66 21.65
N GLY A 250 13.47 -12.66 21.66
CA GLY A 250 12.06 -12.55 22.01
C GLY A 250 11.27 -11.52 21.19
N LEU A 251 11.64 -11.32 19.92
CA LEU A 251 11.02 -10.32 19.07
C LEU A 251 9.53 -10.63 18.88
N ARG A 252 8.69 -9.63 19.17
CA ARG A 252 7.24 -9.68 18.97
C ARG A 252 6.74 -8.45 18.25
N THR A 253 6.02 -8.67 17.15
CA THR A 253 5.42 -7.62 16.33
C THR A 253 3.95 -7.92 16.12
N GLU A 254 3.10 -6.96 16.46
CA GLU A 254 1.65 -7.08 16.45
C GLU A 254 1.03 -6.07 15.48
N PHE A 255 -0.13 -6.43 14.93
CA PHE A 255 -0.95 -5.58 14.06
C PHE A 255 -2.37 -5.47 14.60
N GLY A 256 -3.03 -4.35 14.29
CA GLY A 256 -4.39 -4.06 14.72
C GLY A 256 -4.45 -3.23 16.01
N GLN A 257 -5.66 -2.99 16.50
CA GLN A 257 -5.93 -2.24 17.73
C GLN A 257 -7.03 -2.93 18.54
N GLY A 258 -6.93 -2.88 19.87
CA GLY A 258 -7.93 -3.46 20.78
C GLY A 258 -8.11 -4.97 20.60
N GLU A 259 -9.37 -5.42 20.53
CA GLU A 259 -9.71 -6.84 20.42
C GLU A 259 -9.33 -7.50 19.08
N SER A 260 -9.02 -6.71 18.05
CA SER A 260 -8.55 -7.21 16.76
C SER A 260 -7.03 -7.27 16.63
N GLN A 261 -6.29 -7.10 17.72
CA GLN A 261 -4.84 -7.17 17.75
C GLN A 261 -4.35 -8.62 17.64
N PHE A 262 -3.38 -8.86 16.74
CA PHE A 262 -2.78 -10.18 16.54
C PHE A 262 -1.26 -10.08 16.36
N ALA A 263 -0.53 -11.11 16.78
CA ALA A 263 0.92 -11.19 16.63
C ALA A 263 1.28 -11.82 15.27
N ALA A 264 1.93 -11.05 14.41
CA ALA A 264 2.49 -11.54 13.15
C ALA A 264 3.88 -12.15 13.32
N VAL A 265 4.60 -11.75 14.37
CA VAL A 265 5.88 -12.31 14.81
C VAL A 265 5.79 -12.50 16.32
N GLU A 266 6.12 -13.68 16.80
CA GLU A 266 6.00 -14.01 18.20
C GLU A 266 7.18 -14.87 18.67
N ASP A 267 7.88 -14.38 19.71
CA ASP A 267 9.01 -15.06 20.35
C ASP A 267 10.11 -15.51 19.36
N VAL A 268 10.51 -14.59 18.46
CA VAL A 268 11.57 -14.87 17.48
C VAL A 268 12.92 -14.48 18.08
N SER A 269 13.82 -15.47 18.16
CA SER A 269 15.16 -15.31 18.71
C SER A 269 16.19 -16.00 17.82
N PHE A 270 17.21 -15.27 17.36
CA PHE A 270 18.31 -15.81 16.57
C PHE A 270 19.54 -14.88 16.61
N ASP A 271 20.65 -15.40 16.14
CA ASP A 271 21.91 -14.67 16.01
C ASP A 271 22.42 -14.73 14.57
N LEU A 272 23.09 -13.67 14.14
CA LEU A 272 23.78 -13.59 12.85
C LEU A 272 25.25 -13.23 13.11
N GLN A 273 26.17 -14.01 12.50
CA GLN A 273 27.60 -13.80 12.63
C GLN A 273 28.13 -12.98 11.46
N GLN A 274 29.32 -12.41 11.63
CA GLN A 274 30.02 -11.68 10.57
C GLN A 274 30.32 -12.60 9.39
N GLY A 275 29.95 -12.18 8.17
CA GLY A 275 30.18 -12.93 6.94
C GLY A 275 29.29 -14.18 6.76
N GLU A 276 28.40 -14.48 7.72
CA GLU A 276 27.45 -15.61 7.65
C GLU A 276 26.31 -15.32 6.67
N CYS A 277 25.81 -16.35 5.99
CA CYS A 277 24.53 -16.34 5.30
C CYS A 277 23.51 -17.15 6.08
N LEU A 278 22.54 -16.48 6.70
CA LEU A 278 21.45 -17.10 7.45
C LEU A 278 20.17 -17.08 6.60
N GLY A 279 19.65 -18.26 6.28
CA GLY A 279 18.38 -18.42 5.57
C GLY A 279 17.19 -18.28 6.52
N LEU A 280 16.16 -17.54 6.13
CA LEU A 280 14.87 -17.47 6.82
C LEU A 280 13.77 -17.96 5.90
N VAL A 281 13.22 -19.14 6.17
CA VAL A 281 12.36 -19.90 5.25
C VAL A 281 10.99 -20.17 5.86
N GLY A 282 9.97 -20.33 5.02
CA GLY A 282 8.61 -20.68 5.42
C GLY A 282 7.57 -20.32 4.35
N GLU A 283 6.34 -20.78 4.52
CA GLU A 283 5.23 -20.42 3.62
C GLU A 283 4.95 -18.91 3.61
N SER A 284 4.22 -18.44 2.58
CA SER A 284 3.72 -17.05 2.56
C SER A 284 2.86 -16.79 3.80
N GLY A 285 3.03 -15.63 4.43
CA GLY A 285 2.33 -15.29 5.67
C GLY A 285 2.95 -15.87 6.96
N SER A 286 4.10 -16.56 6.92
CA SER A 286 4.75 -17.09 8.14
C SER A 286 5.44 -16.03 9.03
N GLY A 287 5.46 -14.75 8.61
CA GLY A 287 6.04 -13.64 9.39
C GLY A 287 7.46 -13.22 8.97
N LYS A 288 8.06 -13.80 7.93
CA LYS A 288 9.44 -13.52 7.47
C LYS A 288 9.71 -12.05 7.18
N THR A 289 8.95 -11.46 6.26
CA THR A 289 9.05 -10.04 5.88
C THR A 289 8.82 -9.12 7.08
N VAL A 290 7.83 -9.45 7.93
CA VAL A 290 7.56 -8.66 9.14
C VAL A 290 8.74 -8.75 10.12
N THR A 291 9.38 -9.91 10.26
CA THR A 291 10.60 -10.07 11.04
C THR A 291 11.71 -9.16 10.48
N ALA A 292 11.98 -9.22 9.19
CA ALA A 292 12.98 -8.38 8.51
C ALA A 292 12.74 -6.88 8.73
N MET A 293 11.51 -6.43 8.51
CA MET A 293 11.10 -5.05 8.71
C MET A 293 11.23 -4.60 10.17
N SER A 294 10.95 -5.50 11.11
CA SER A 294 11.05 -5.22 12.55
C SER A 294 12.48 -4.97 12.99
N LEU A 295 13.47 -5.68 12.40
CA LEU A 295 14.89 -5.51 12.75
C LEU A 295 15.37 -4.05 12.52
N THR A 296 14.84 -3.40 11.50
CA THR A 296 15.21 -2.04 11.12
C THR A 296 14.14 -1.01 11.48
N GLY A 297 13.05 -1.40 12.15
CA GLY A 297 11.95 -0.51 12.53
C GLY A 297 11.21 0.09 11.31
N LEU A 298 11.01 -0.70 10.25
CA LEU A 298 10.31 -0.30 9.02
C LEU A 298 8.89 -0.88 8.90
N VAL A 299 8.39 -1.58 9.92
CA VAL A 299 6.99 -2.05 9.93
C VAL A 299 6.05 -0.84 9.91
N ALA A 300 5.09 -0.83 8.98
CA ALA A 300 4.12 0.26 8.87
C ALA A 300 3.33 0.43 10.18
N SER A 301 3.41 1.60 10.76
CA SER A 301 2.82 1.92 12.06
C SER A 301 2.07 3.26 12.01
N PRO A 302 0.76 3.32 12.33
CA PRO A 302 -0.13 2.19 12.46
C PRO A 302 -0.32 1.40 11.12
N PRO A 303 -0.81 0.12 11.09
CA PRO A 303 -1.38 -0.60 12.22
C PRO A 303 -0.40 -1.47 13.03
N GLY A 304 0.87 -1.56 12.60
CA GLY A 304 1.88 -2.41 13.24
C GLY A 304 2.57 -1.75 14.45
N SER A 305 2.98 -2.55 15.42
CA SER A 305 3.80 -2.10 16.55
C SER A 305 4.69 -3.24 17.05
N ILE A 306 5.90 -2.92 17.53
CA ILE A 306 6.79 -3.87 18.20
C ILE A 306 6.50 -3.82 19.69
N THR A 307 6.04 -4.92 20.25
CA THR A 307 5.54 -5.00 21.64
C THR A 307 6.50 -5.68 22.60
N ALA A 308 7.46 -6.48 22.11
CA ALA A 308 8.48 -7.13 22.94
C ALA A 308 9.76 -7.43 22.15
N GLY A 309 10.80 -7.76 22.87
CA GLY A 309 12.09 -8.23 22.36
C GLY A 309 13.18 -7.17 22.32
N THR A 310 14.38 -7.60 21.93
CA THR A 310 15.57 -6.76 21.70
C THR A 310 16.23 -7.12 20.38
N VAL A 311 16.79 -6.12 19.71
CA VAL A 311 17.56 -6.29 18.46
C VAL A 311 18.90 -5.58 18.65
N ARG A 312 19.93 -6.31 19.03
CA ARG A 312 21.26 -5.76 19.30
C ARG A 312 22.16 -5.87 18.08
N PHE A 313 22.71 -4.75 17.66
CA PHE A 313 23.67 -4.64 16.55
C PHE A 313 24.81 -3.72 16.97
N GLY A 314 26.05 -4.21 16.95
CA GLY A 314 27.22 -3.41 17.31
C GLY A 314 27.16 -2.80 18.70
N GLY A 315 26.55 -3.49 19.69
CA GLY A 315 26.37 -3.00 21.06
C GLY A 315 25.16 -2.10 21.29
N ILE A 316 24.42 -1.72 20.24
CA ILE A 316 23.23 -0.86 20.32
C ILE A 316 21.97 -1.72 20.19
N ASP A 317 20.96 -1.52 21.05
CA ASP A 317 19.62 -2.09 20.83
C ASP A 317 18.85 -1.19 19.87
N LEU A 318 18.65 -1.66 18.63
CA LEU A 318 17.99 -0.92 17.56
C LEU A 318 16.55 -0.53 17.90
N LEU A 319 15.88 -1.27 18.78
CA LEU A 319 14.51 -0.95 19.19
C LEU A 319 14.45 0.21 20.19
N SER A 320 15.50 0.47 20.95
CA SER A 320 15.60 1.58 21.90
C SER A 320 16.45 2.75 21.40
N ALA A 321 17.14 2.59 20.25
CA ALA A 321 17.99 3.62 19.67
C ALA A 321 17.19 4.87 19.27
N SER A 322 17.81 6.04 19.24
CA SER A 322 17.21 7.27 18.74
C SER A 322 16.99 7.22 17.21
N ASP A 323 16.10 8.08 16.70
CA ASP A 323 15.85 8.16 15.24
C ASP A 323 17.12 8.56 14.46
N GLU A 324 18.01 9.33 15.07
CA GLU A 324 19.29 9.72 14.48
C GLU A 324 20.23 8.52 14.37
N GLN A 325 20.39 7.74 15.45
CA GLN A 325 21.19 6.53 15.46
C GLN A 325 20.68 5.48 14.46
N ILE A 326 19.37 5.31 14.36
CA ILE A 326 18.76 4.38 13.39
C ILE A 326 19.00 4.87 11.96
N ARG A 327 18.92 6.18 11.69
CA ARG A 327 19.18 6.75 10.37
C ARG A 327 20.63 6.54 9.94
N GLU A 328 21.58 6.67 10.85
CA GLU A 328 23.00 6.40 10.58
C GLU A 328 23.28 4.93 10.27
N ILE A 329 22.49 4.01 10.84
CA ILE A 329 22.66 2.56 10.64
C ILE A 329 21.98 2.10 9.34
N ARG A 330 20.76 2.58 9.07
CA ARG A 330 20.00 2.19 7.87
C ARG A 330 20.71 2.65 6.59
N GLY A 331 20.92 1.73 5.66
CA GLY A 331 21.58 1.97 4.39
C GLY A 331 23.11 2.00 4.47
N ALA A 332 23.69 2.47 5.57
CA ALA A 332 25.15 2.51 5.75
C ALA A 332 25.73 1.20 6.30
N ARG A 333 25.13 0.69 7.38
CA ARG A 333 25.62 -0.52 8.07
C ARG A 333 24.69 -1.71 7.91
N ILE A 334 23.37 -1.47 7.87
CA ILE A 334 22.34 -2.47 7.57
C ILE A 334 21.59 -2.02 6.33
N ALA A 335 21.72 -2.75 5.24
CA ALA A 335 20.99 -2.51 4.00
C ALA A 335 19.83 -3.51 3.83
N HIS A 336 18.80 -3.11 3.08
CA HIS A 336 17.62 -3.92 2.83
C HIS A 336 17.35 -4.01 1.32
N ILE A 337 17.15 -5.23 0.82
CA ILE A 337 16.67 -5.50 -0.54
C ILE A 337 15.23 -5.98 -0.38
N PHE A 338 14.27 -5.19 -0.89
CA PHE A 338 12.84 -5.46 -0.78
C PHE A 338 12.36 -6.49 -1.81
N GLN A 339 11.31 -7.22 -1.50
CA GLN A 339 10.69 -8.26 -2.31
C GLN A 339 10.27 -7.76 -3.70
N ASP A 340 9.65 -6.59 -3.79
CA ASP A 340 9.24 -5.98 -5.05
C ASP A 340 10.19 -4.85 -5.46
N SER A 341 11.11 -5.18 -6.37
CA SER A 341 12.07 -4.21 -6.91
C SER A 341 11.42 -3.10 -7.76
N LEU A 342 10.17 -3.30 -8.25
CA LEU A 342 9.46 -2.27 -9.00
C LEU A 342 8.95 -1.18 -8.07
N SER A 343 8.38 -1.55 -6.93
CA SER A 343 7.90 -0.60 -5.92
C SER A 343 9.04 0.01 -5.09
N ALA A 344 10.21 -0.63 -5.06
CA ALA A 344 11.38 -0.11 -4.35
C ALA A 344 12.08 1.04 -5.09
N LEU A 345 11.93 1.14 -6.42
CA LEU A 345 12.49 2.21 -7.24
C LEU A 345 11.43 3.27 -7.54
N HIS A 346 11.78 4.54 -7.32
CA HIS A 346 10.87 5.65 -7.59
C HIS A 346 10.69 5.84 -9.11
N PRO A 347 9.45 5.81 -9.65
CA PRO A 347 9.21 5.75 -11.10
C PRO A 347 9.57 7.04 -11.86
N LEU A 348 9.61 8.19 -11.17
CA LEU A 348 9.83 9.52 -11.78
C LEU A 348 11.29 10.00 -11.73
N TYR A 349 12.19 9.27 -11.06
CA TYR A 349 13.61 9.59 -11.02
C TYR A 349 14.42 8.57 -11.79
N THR A 350 15.53 9.02 -12.40
CA THR A 350 16.45 8.12 -13.08
C THR A 350 17.14 7.19 -12.09
N VAL A 351 17.65 6.06 -12.57
CA VAL A 351 18.40 5.12 -11.75
C VAL A 351 19.64 5.79 -11.14
N GLY A 352 20.33 6.61 -11.93
CA GLY A 352 21.51 7.33 -11.47
C GLY A 352 21.23 8.29 -10.33
N GLU A 353 20.12 9.04 -10.42
CA GLU A 353 19.71 9.96 -9.34
C GLU A 353 19.44 9.21 -8.04
N GLN A 354 18.76 8.06 -8.10
CA GLN A 354 18.43 7.26 -6.91
C GLN A 354 19.68 6.64 -6.26
N ILE A 355 20.61 6.11 -7.07
CA ILE A 355 21.87 5.57 -6.53
C ILE A 355 22.76 6.70 -5.97
N VAL A 356 22.84 7.84 -6.65
CA VAL A 356 23.58 9.03 -6.18
C VAL A 356 23.03 9.54 -4.85
N GLU A 357 21.70 9.59 -4.71
CA GLU A 357 21.04 9.95 -3.46
C GLU A 357 21.41 8.97 -2.34
N ALA A 358 21.33 7.66 -2.60
CA ALA A 358 21.71 6.64 -1.62
C ALA A 358 23.18 6.79 -1.18
N ILE A 359 24.12 7.05 -2.10
CA ILE A 359 25.54 7.28 -1.79
C ILE A 359 25.71 8.54 -0.94
N ARG A 360 25.05 9.63 -1.28
CA ARG A 360 25.20 10.92 -0.61
C ARG A 360 24.47 11.01 0.73
N ALA A 361 23.50 10.12 0.98
CA ALA A 361 22.80 10.06 2.26
C ALA A 361 23.73 9.83 3.46
N HIS A 362 24.85 9.13 3.25
CA HIS A 362 25.82 8.78 4.30
C HIS A 362 27.27 9.15 3.94
N SER A 363 27.47 10.03 2.95
CA SER A 363 28.81 10.50 2.57
C SER A 363 28.77 11.97 2.13
N SER A 364 29.91 12.65 2.27
CA SER A 364 30.12 14.02 1.78
C SER A 364 30.54 14.10 0.31
N ALA A 365 30.35 13.01 -0.47
CA ALA A 365 30.74 12.95 -1.87
C ALA A 365 30.03 14.02 -2.71
N SER A 366 30.75 14.63 -3.63
CA SER A 366 30.16 15.51 -4.64
C SER A 366 29.21 14.72 -5.56
N ARG A 367 28.36 15.43 -6.29
CA ARG A 367 27.43 14.75 -7.23
C ARG A 367 28.15 13.98 -8.33
N GLU A 368 29.28 14.50 -8.81
CA GLU A 368 30.09 13.85 -9.85
C GLU A 368 30.77 12.59 -9.32
N GLU A 369 31.40 12.66 -8.15
CA GLU A 369 32.01 11.49 -7.50
C GLU A 369 30.98 10.41 -7.20
N ALA A 370 29.81 10.79 -6.68
CA ALA A 370 28.71 9.86 -6.41
C ALA A 370 28.19 9.22 -7.71
N ARG A 371 28.11 9.98 -8.83
CA ARG A 371 27.69 9.44 -10.13
C ARG A 371 28.75 8.47 -10.71
N SER A 372 30.03 8.77 -10.59
CA SER A 372 31.11 7.85 -10.98
C SER A 372 31.01 6.55 -10.18
N ARG A 373 30.86 6.65 -8.85
CA ARG A 373 30.68 5.49 -7.97
C ARG A 373 29.41 4.71 -8.28
N ALA A 374 28.32 5.38 -8.67
CA ALA A 374 27.09 4.72 -9.10
C ALA A 374 27.31 3.88 -10.37
N ALA A 375 28.11 4.36 -11.34
CA ALA A 375 28.48 3.58 -12.51
C ALA A 375 29.30 2.33 -12.13
N ASP A 376 30.25 2.47 -11.17
CA ASP A 376 31.05 1.34 -10.68
C ASP A 376 30.16 0.29 -9.97
N LEU A 377 29.18 0.72 -9.18
CA LEU A 377 28.20 -0.17 -8.56
C LEU A 377 27.38 -0.93 -9.61
N LEU A 378 26.93 -0.25 -10.68
CA LEU A 378 26.22 -0.92 -11.77
C LEU A 378 27.12 -1.93 -12.51
N ARG A 379 28.43 -1.66 -12.68
CA ARG A 379 29.39 -2.64 -13.22
C ARG A 379 29.53 -3.85 -12.30
N GLN A 380 29.64 -3.63 -10.99
CA GLN A 380 29.73 -4.70 -10.00
C GLN A 380 28.53 -5.65 -10.08
N VAL A 381 27.32 -5.12 -10.30
CA VAL A 381 26.11 -5.93 -10.47
C VAL A 381 25.87 -6.37 -11.92
N ARG A 382 26.90 -6.27 -12.79
CA ARG A 382 26.89 -6.72 -14.19
C ARG A 382 25.72 -6.13 -15.00
N ILE A 383 25.47 -4.84 -14.87
CA ILE A 383 24.58 -4.08 -15.74
C ILE A 383 25.38 -3.63 -16.97
N ASP A 384 24.89 -3.97 -18.15
CA ASP A 384 25.50 -3.57 -19.42
C ASP A 384 25.30 -2.07 -19.67
N ASN A 385 26.34 -1.40 -20.20
CA ASN A 385 26.36 0.03 -20.49
C ASN A 385 25.96 0.89 -19.29
N PRO A 386 26.65 0.78 -18.14
CA PRO A 386 26.23 1.36 -16.87
C PRO A 386 26.06 2.89 -16.96
N GLU A 387 26.92 3.61 -17.67
CA GLU A 387 26.83 5.07 -17.85
C GLU A 387 25.51 5.48 -18.52
N GLN A 388 25.11 4.76 -19.54
CA GLN A 388 23.83 5.01 -20.24
C GLN A 388 22.63 4.62 -19.38
N ARG A 389 22.77 3.55 -18.58
CA ARG A 389 21.68 3.06 -17.70
C ARG A 389 21.44 3.96 -16.50
N LEU A 390 22.40 4.76 -16.07
CA LEU A 390 22.19 5.78 -15.05
C LEU A 390 21.11 6.80 -15.44
N ASP A 391 20.95 7.08 -16.73
CA ASP A 391 19.94 8.03 -17.24
C ASP A 391 18.60 7.37 -17.58
N ALA A 392 18.50 6.05 -17.42
CA ALA A 392 17.26 5.31 -17.65
C ALA A 392 16.30 5.43 -16.45
N TYR A 393 15.01 5.39 -16.75
CA TYR A 393 13.96 5.30 -15.74
C TYR A 393 13.64 3.82 -15.41
N PRO A 394 13.14 3.52 -14.20
CA PRO A 394 12.84 2.13 -13.80
C PRO A 394 11.93 1.37 -14.77
N HIS A 395 10.92 2.04 -15.36
CA HIS A 395 9.99 1.41 -16.31
C HIS A 395 10.63 1.03 -17.66
N GLN A 396 11.82 1.55 -17.97
CA GLN A 396 12.57 1.23 -19.19
C GLN A 396 13.47 -0.01 -19.04
N LEU A 397 13.48 -0.64 -17.85
CA LEU A 397 14.38 -1.72 -17.47
C LEU A 397 13.61 -3.03 -17.25
N SER A 398 14.24 -4.16 -17.55
CA SER A 398 13.71 -5.49 -17.23
C SER A 398 13.65 -5.72 -15.72
N GLY A 399 12.82 -6.70 -15.28
CA GLY A 399 12.71 -7.08 -13.87
C GLY A 399 14.07 -7.44 -13.25
N GLY A 400 14.87 -8.25 -13.95
CA GLY A 400 16.20 -8.63 -13.50
C GLY A 400 17.19 -7.46 -13.42
N MET A 401 17.09 -6.46 -14.30
CA MET A 401 17.90 -5.25 -14.22
C MET A 401 17.50 -4.39 -13.00
N ARG A 402 16.22 -4.20 -12.75
CA ARG A 402 15.73 -3.48 -11.56
C ARG A 402 16.19 -4.14 -10.27
N GLN A 403 16.12 -5.48 -10.22
CA GLN A 403 16.62 -6.24 -9.06
C GLN A 403 18.11 -6.02 -8.82
N ARG A 404 18.95 -6.10 -9.87
CA ARG A 404 20.39 -5.81 -9.78
C ARG A 404 20.67 -4.37 -9.34
N ILE A 405 19.86 -3.40 -9.77
CA ILE A 405 19.97 -2.01 -9.32
C ILE A 405 19.64 -1.89 -7.84
N SER A 406 18.60 -2.56 -7.35
CA SER A 406 18.28 -2.59 -5.91
C SER A 406 19.43 -3.20 -5.09
N ILE A 407 20.09 -4.24 -5.62
CA ILE A 407 21.30 -4.81 -5.02
C ILE A 407 22.46 -3.78 -5.04
N ALA A 408 22.67 -3.06 -6.16
CA ALA A 408 23.69 -2.02 -6.26
C ALA A 408 23.46 -0.90 -5.22
N MET A 409 22.22 -0.47 -5.04
CA MET A 409 21.86 0.51 -4.01
C MET A 409 22.16 -0.01 -2.60
N ALA A 410 21.81 -1.26 -2.30
CA ALA A 410 22.10 -1.88 -1.01
C ALA A 410 23.62 -1.96 -0.72
N LEU A 411 24.45 -2.10 -1.76
CA LEU A 411 25.90 -2.16 -1.65
C LEU A 411 26.60 -0.79 -1.60
N ALA A 412 25.86 0.30 -1.73
CA ALA A 412 26.42 1.65 -1.86
C ALA A 412 27.43 2.01 -0.76
N HIS A 413 27.24 1.53 0.46
CA HIS A 413 28.10 1.82 1.61
C HIS A 413 28.85 0.62 2.17
N ARG A 414 28.89 -0.52 1.45
CA ARG A 414 29.52 -1.78 1.91
C ARG A 414 28.99 -2.19 3.30
N PRO A 415 27.70 -2.44 3.44
CA PRO A 415 27.07 -2.68 4.72
C PRO A 415 27.63 -3.93 5.41
N GLU A 416 27.57 -3.95 6.72
CA GLU A 416 27.93 -5.12 7.53
C GLU A 416 26.86 -6.22 7.43
N ILE A 417 25.59 -5.83 7.25
CA ILE A 417 24.45 -6.74 7.07
C ILE A 417 23.63 -6.33 5.85
N ILE A 418 23.26 -7.31 5.02
CA ILE A 418 22.24 -7.18 4.00
C ILE A 418 21.06 -8.07 4.38
N ILE A 419 19.87 -7.49 4.50
CA ILE A 419 18.61 -8.21 4.62
C ILE A 419 18.00 -8.30 3.23
N ALA A 420 17.94 -9.50 2.67
CA ALA A 420 17.42 -9.73 1.32
C ALA A 420 16.09 -10.47 1.40
N ASP A 421 14.99 -9.75 1.17
CA ASP A 421 13.64 -10.32 1.22
C ASP A 421 13.20 -10.76 -0.16
N GLU A 422 13.19 -12.06 -0.40
CA GLU A 422 12.87 -12.74 -1.66
C GLU A 422 13.58 -12.11 -2.89
N PRO A 423 14.90 -11.93 -2.85
CA PRO A 423 15.62 -11.13 -3.85
C PRO A 423 15.65 -11.76 -5.25
N THR A 424 15.15 -12.97 -5.41
CA THR A 424 15.14 -13.70 -6.69
C THR A 424 13.73 -14.07 -7.16
N THR A 425 12.70 -13.68 -6.43
CA THR A 425 11.30 -13.90 -6.83
C THR A 425 11.01 -13.12 -8.13
N ALA A 426 10.30 -13.75 -9.07
CA ALA A 426 10.02 -13.24 -10.40
C ALA A 426 11.24 -13.09 -11.35
N LEU A 427 12.38 -13.76 -11.07
CA LEU A 427 13.49 -13.91 -11.99
C LEU A 427 13.44 -15.28 -12.68
N ASP A 428 13.88 -15.33 -13.94
CA ASP A 428 14.14 -16.61 -14.59
C ASP A 428 15.32 -17.35 -13.93
N VAL A 429 15.36 -18.68 -14.06
CA VAL A 429 16.34 -19.56 -13.40
C VAL A 429 17.79 -19.14 -13.69
N THR A 430 18.06 -18.68 -14.91
CA THR A 430 19.40 -18.28 -15.32
C THR A 430 19.84 -16.99 -14.62
N VAL A 431 18.96 -15.99 -14.59
CA VAL A 431 19.22 -14.72 -13.91
C VAL A 431 19.28 -14.92 -12.40
N GLN A 432 18.39 -15.78 -11.84
CA GLN A 432 18.42 -16.16 -10.43
C GLN A 432 19.79 -16.72 -10.03
N ALA A 433 20.28 -17.73 -10.77
CA ALA A 433 21.59 -18.33 -10.49
C ALA A 433 22.74 -17.29 -10.55
N GLN A 434 22.69 -16.36 -11.51
CA GLN A 434 23.66 -15.29 -11.63
C GLN A 434 23.62 -14.32 -10.44
N VAL A 435 22.41 -13.90 -10.01
CA VAL A 435 22.24 -13.00 -8.87
C VAL A 435 22.71 -13.65 -7.58
N LEU A 436 22.34 -14.93 -7.35
CA LEU A 436 22.79 -15.67 -6.16
C LEU A 436 24.30 -15.82 -6.10
N LYS A 437 24.94 -16.19 -7.22
CA LYS A 437 26.39 -16.28 -7.32
C LYS A 437 27.04 -14.94 -6.99
N GLN A 438 26.53 -13.86 -7.55
CA GLN A 438 27.05 -12.52 -7.33
C GLN A 438 26.88 -12.06 -5.88
N MET A 439 25.71 -12.28 -5.27
CA MET A 439 25.49 -11.97 -3.85
C MET A 439 26.47 -12.73 -2.95
N ASN A 440 26.73 -14.00 -3.24
CA ASN A 440 27.68 -14.80 -2.48
C ASN A 440 29.15 -14.34 -2.69
N GLU A 441 29.53 -13.96 -3.91
CA GLU A 441 30.85 -13.36 -4.20
C GLU A 441 31.04 -12.06 -3.42
N LEU A 442 30.05 -11.16 -3.45
CA LEU A 442 30.07 -9.88 -2.73
C LEU A 442 30.09 -10.07 -1.20
N ARG A 443 29.30 -11.03 -0.69
CA ARG A 443 29.33 -11.40 0.72
C ARG A 443 30.72 -11.78 1.17
N LYS A 444 31.37 -12.69 0.44
CA LYS A 444 32.72 -13.18 0.78
C LYS A 444 33.80 -12.11 0.64
N SER A 445 33.74 -11.28 -0.42
CA SER A 445 34.76 -10.25 -0.66
C SER A 445 34.70 -9.11 0.35
N ASN A 446 33.51 -8.75 0.82
CA ASN A 446 33.28 -7.65 1.76
C ASN A 446 33.13 -8.11 3.21
N ASN A 447 33.13 -9.43 3.47
CA ASN A 447 32.82 -10.02 4.78
C ASN A 447 31.47 -9.54 5.33
N THR A 448 30.49 -9.32 4.45
CA THR A 448 29.12 -8.88 4.79
C THR A 448 28.29 -10.07 5.26
N ALA A 449 27.53 -9.94 6.33
CA ALA A 449 26.55 -10.93 6.73
C ALA A 449 25.25 -10.79 5.90
N LEU A 450 24.61 -11.90 5.58
CA LEU A 450 23.43 -11.94 4.74
C LEU A 450 22.27 -12.64 5.50
N LEU A 451 21.18 -11.93 5.76
CA LEU A 451 19.91 -12.53 6.14
C LEU A 451 19.07 -12.72 4.88
N PHE A 452 19.00 -13.98 4.42
CA PHE A 452 18.38 -14.33 3.15
C PHE A 452 16.99 -14.92 3.38
N ILE A 453 15.96 -14.20 2.97
CA ILE A 453 14.56 -14.61 3.13
C ILE A 453 14.04 -15.17 1.82
N THR A 454 13.48 -16.36 1.86
CA THR A 454 12.89 -17.03 0.71
C THR A 454 11.90 -18.10 1.16
N HIS A 455 11.08 -18.58 0.22
CA HIS A 455 10.27 -19.79 0.37
C HIS A 455 10.90 -21.00 -0.33
N ASP A 456 12.05 -20.81 -1.01
CA ASP A 456 12.71 -21.84 -1.82
C ASP A 456 13.94 -22.43 -1.09
N PHE A 457 13.80 -23.66 -0.61
CA PHE A 457 14.90 -24.39 0.02
C PHE A 457 16.03 -24.78 -0.93
N ALA A 458 15.75 -24.92 -2.23
CA ALA A 458 16.81 -25.20 -3.20
C ALA A 458 17.79 -24.01 -3.28
N VAL A 459 17.29 -22.78 -3.16
CA VAL A 459 18.12 -21.59 -3.08
C VAL A 459 18.91 -21.56 -1.77
N VAL A 460 18.26 -21.83 -0.65
CA VAL A 460 18.90 -21.85 0.69
C VAL A 460 20.04 -22.85 0.75
N SER A 461 19.85 -24.05 0.20
CA SER A 461 20.87 -25.10 0.16
C SER A 461 22.14 -24.71 -0.58
N GLN A 462 22.06 -23.73 -1.51
CA GLN A 462 23.17 -23.28 -2.33
C GLN A 462 24.02 -22.19 -1.68
N ILE A 463 23.43 -21.32 -0.86
CA ILE A 463 24.10 -20.10 -0.39
C ILE A 463 24.11 -19.91 1.12
N CYS A 464 23.19 -20.53 1.87
CA CYS A 464 23.05 -20.31 3.30
C CYS A 464 23.87 -21.31 4.13
N ASP A 465 24.59 -20.80 5.11
CA ASP A 465 25.36 -21.59 6.06
C ASP A 465 24.43 -22.22 7.12
N ARG A 466 23.48 -21.44 7.61
CA ARG A 466 22.43 -21.89 8.56
C ARG A 466 21.06 -21.47 8.05
N VAL A 467 20.03 -22.17 8.53
CA VAL A 467 18.62 -21.92 8.19
C VAL A 467 17.74 -21.85 9.43
N ILE A 468 16.77 -20.96 9.37
CA ILE A 468 15.65 -20.83 10.31
C ILE A 468 14.37 -21.07 9.52
N VAL A 469 13.54 -21.99 10.01
CA VAL A 469 12.22 -22.27 9.44
C VAL A 469 11.16 -21.61 10.30
N MET A 470 10.33 -20.77 9.67
CA MET A 470 9.23 -20.06 10.34
C MET A 470 7.86 -20.61 9.92
N TYR A 471 6.98 -20.71 10.90
CA TYR A 471 5.58 -21.04 10.70
C TYR A 471 4.68 -20.31 11.70
N GLY A 472 3.60 -19.67 11.22
CA GLY A 472 2.65 -18.97 12.08
C GLY A 472 3.28 -17.92 13.00
N GLY A 473 4.26 -17.16 12.51
CA GLY A 473 4.94 -16.09 13.25
C GLY A 473 6.04 -16.56 14.21
N ARG A 474 6.32 -17.87 14.29
CA ARG A 474 7.29 -18.45 15.23
C ARG A 474 8.37 -19.25 14.50
N ILE A 475 9.55 -19.36 15.12
CA ILE A 475 10.58 -20.29 14.69
C ILE A 475 10.16 -21.70 15.09
N VAL A 476 10.13 -22.61 14.12
CA VAL A 476 9.78 -24.03 14.36
C VAL A 476 10.99 -24.95 14.32
N GLU A 477 12.01 -24.61 13.53
CA GLU A 477 13.27 -25.34 13.47
C GLU A 477 14.41 -24.40 13.06
N SER A 478 15.62 -24.62 13.57
CA SER A 478 16.83 -23.93 13.13
C SER A 478 18.06 -24.80 13.29
N GLY A 479 19.08 -24.57 12.46
CA GLY A 479 20.33 -25.30 12.50
C GLY A 479 21.21 -25.06 11.28
N GLU A 480 22.31 -25.83 11.16
CA GLU A 480 23.10 -25.88 9.93
C GLU A 480 22.24 -26.30 8.75
N THR A 481 22.35 -25.61 7.62
CA THR A 481 21.46 -25.81 6.46
C THR A 481 21.41 -27.27 6.02
N ARG A 482 22.58 -27.90 5.90
CA ARG A 482 22.66 -29.30 5.47
C ARG A 482 21.96 -30.26 6.44
N ALA A 483 22.17 -30.08 7.74
CA ALA A 483 21.58 -30.91 8.78
C ALA A 483 20.05 -30.79 8.83
N VAL A 484 19.51 -29.58 8.64
CA VAL A 484 18.05 -29.35 8.61
C VAL A 484 17.42 -29.95 7.36
N ILE A 485 18.09 -29.87 6.19
CA ILE A 485 17.59 -30.42 4.91
C ILE A 485 17.65 -31.95 4.91
N GLU A 486 18.77 -32.55 5.30
CA GLU A 486 18.96 -34.00 5.26
C GLU A 486 18.16 -34.75 6.34
N GLN A 487 18.02 -34.12 7.51
CA GLN A 487 17.35 -34.71 8.69
C GLN A 487 16.43 -33.71 9.38
N PRO A 488 15.31 -33.31 8.75
CA PRO A 488 14.37 -32.39 9.38
C PRO A 488 13.76 -33.01 10.64
N ARG A 489 13.72 -32.24 11.74
CA ARG A 489 13.14 -32.68 13.03
C ARG A 489 11.73 -32.17 13.25
N HIS A 490 11.35 -31.07 12.64
CA HIS A 490 9.97 -30.59 12.73
C HIS A 490 9.12 -31.18 11.57
N PRO A 491 7.93 -31.75 11.82
CA PRO A 491 7.07 -32.31 10.78
C PRO A 491 6.76 -31.33 9.65
N TYR A 492 6.60 -30.03 9.94
CA TYR A 492 6.42 -29.01 8.90
C TYR A 492 7.63 -28.91 7.97
N THR A 493 8.84 -28.90 8.51
CA THR A 493 10.08 -28.85 7.71
C THR A 493 10.19 -30.06 6.81
N GLN A 494 9.88 -31.25 7.32
CA GLN A 494 9.87 -32.50 6.54
C GLN A 494 8.87 -32.42 5.37
N MET A 495 7.63 -32.00 5.65
CA MET A 495 6.62 -31.88 4.62
C MET A 495 6.98 -30.83 3.57
N LEU A 496 7.58 -29.72 4.00
CA LEU A 496 8.03 -28.68 3.09
C LEU A 496 9.15 -29.18 2.15
N MET A 497 10.05 -30.04 2.64
CA MET A 497 11.07 -30.72 1.82
C MET A 497 10.43 -31.71 0.83
N GLN A 498 9.36 -32.39 1.22
CA GLN A 498 8.64 -33.32 0.33
C GLN A 498 7.88 -32.64 -0.80
N CYS A 499 7.55 -31.36 -0.65
CA CYS A 499 6.93 -30.56 -1.71
C CYS A 499 7.91 -30.14 -2.82
N ILE A 500 9.23 -30.30 -2.63
CA ILE A 500 10.24 -29.86 -3.61
C ILE A 500 10.38 -30.95 -4.67
N PRO A 501 10.17 -30.63 -5.98
CA PRO A 501 10.40 -31.59 -7.06
C PRO A 501 11.90 -31.90 -7.19
N VAL A 502 12.23 -33.19 -7.27
CA VAL A 502 13.61 -33.65 -7.49
C VAL A 502 13.80 -33.96 -8.96
N LEU A 503 14.78 -33.32 -9.59
CA LEU A 503 15.14 -33.60 -10.99
C LEU A 503 15.70 -35.02 -11.10
N GLY A 504 15.13 -35.82 -12.02
CA GLY A 504 15.55 -37.22 -12.27
C GLY A 504 14.67 -38.27 -11.59
N GLU A 505 13.70 -37.88 -10.77
CA GLU A 505 12.72 -38.78 -10.17
C GLU A 505 11.29 -38.42 -10.62
N PRO A 506 10.91 -38.64 -11.89
CA PRO A 506 9.60 -38.24 -12.41
C PRO A 506 8.41 -38.97 -11.78
N GLU A 507 8.65 -40.13 -11.15
CA GLU A 507 7.61 -40.95 -10.48
C GLU A 507 7.40 -40.55 -9.00
N ARG A 508 8.19 -39.64 -8.47
CA ARG A 508 8.02 -39.16 -7.07
C ARG A 508 6.76 -38.33 -6.98
N GLU A 509 5.77 -38.83 -6.25
CA GLU A 509 4.57 -38.05 -5.92
C GLU A 509 4.94 -36.80 -5.10
N ILE A 510 4.53 -35.63 -5.59
CA ILE A 510 4.67 -34.39 -4.86
C ILE A 510 3.55 -34.34 -3.81
N ASN A 511 3.92 -34.54 -2.55
CA ASN A 511 2.98 -34.50 -1.44
C ASN A 511 2.76 -33.06 -0.98
N ALA A 512 1.65 -32.46 -1.39
CA ALA A 512 1.27 -31.13 -0.91
C ALA A 512 0.91 -31.16 0.58
N ILE A 513 1.30 -30.12 1.33
CA ILE A 513 0.90 -29.98 2.73
C ILE A 513 -0.62 -29.76 2.80
N PRO A 514 -1.40 -30.64 3.46
CA PRO A 514 -2.86 -30.54 3.49
C PRO A 514 -3.35 -29.30 4.23
N GLY A 515 -4.54 -28.81 3.88
CA GLY A 515 -5.18 -27.69 4.54
C GLY A 515 -4.59 -26.33 4.17
N GLN A 516 -5.00 -25.30 4.90
CA GLN A 516 -4.52 -23.92 4.70
C GLN A 516 -3.60 -23.50 5.84
N PRO A 517 -2.62 -22.60 5.59
CA PRO A 517 -1.85 -21.96 6.66
C PRO A 517 -2.78 -21.29 7.68
N PRO A 518 -2.37 -21.23 8.96
CA PRO A 518 -3.17 -20.61 9.99
C PRO A 518 -3.39 -19.12 9.64
N ARG A 519 -4.61 -18.68 9.86
CA ARG A 519 -4.90 -17.24 9.76
C ARG A 519 -4.24 -16.53 10.93
N ILE A 520 -3.36 -15.58 10.65
CA ILE A 520 -2.60 -14.83 11.66
C ILE A 520 -3.52 -14.04 12.59
N ASP A 521 -4.67 -13.57 12.05
CA ASP A 521 -5.70 -12.84 12.80
C ASP A 521 -6.54 -13.72 13.75
N LYS A 522 -6.34 -15.05 13.72
CA LYS A 522 -7.00 -16.00 14.61
C LYS A 522 -5.93 -16.90 15.24
N PRO A 523 -5.35 -16.49 16.38
CA PRO A 523 -4.33 -17.30 17.05
C PRO A 523 -4.90 -18.67 17.43
N VAL A 524 -4.13 -19.72 17.08
CA VAL A 524 -4.46 -21.10 17.44
C VAL A 524 -3.88 -21.37 18.81
N PRO A 525 -4.65 -21.85 19.79
CA PRO A 525 -4.11 -22.37 21.02
C PRO A 525 -3.20 -23.57 20.70
N GLY A 526 -2.02 -23.65 21.31
CA GLY A 526 -1.09 -24.75 21.07
C GLY A 526 -0.15 -24.54 19.88
N CYS A 527 0.23 -25.66 19.23
CA CYS A 527 1.13 -25.64 18.08
C CYS A 527 0.40 -25.15 16.82
N ALA A 528 0.91 -24.09 16.19
CA ALA A 528 0.29 -23.52 15.01
C ALA A 528 0.17 -24.51 13.83
N PHE A 529 1.05 -25.52 13.76
CA PHE A 529 1.03 -26.56 12.72
C PHE A 529 0.12 -27.75 13.07
N ALA A 530 -0.34 -27.90 14.32
CA ALA A 530 -1.16 -29.04 14.76
C ALA A 530 -2.33 -29.40 13.82
N PRO A 531 -3.11 -28.45 13.26
CA PRO A 531 -4.22 -28.77 12.36
C PRO A 531 -3.81 -29.44 11.05
N ARG A 532 -2.53 -29.35 10.67
CA ARG A 532 -1.96 -29.88 9.41
C ARG A 532 -0.92 -30.99 9.65
N CYS A 533 -0.58 -31.23 10.91
CA CYS A 533 0.47 -32.17 11.29
C CYS A 533 -0.05 -33.60 11.34
N PRO A 534 0.54 -34.55 10.60
CA PRO A 534 0.14 -35.96 10.64
C PRO A 534 0.47 -36.64 11.99
N HIS A 535 1.34 -36.03 12.80
CA HIS A 535 1.76 -36.53 14.11
C HIS A 535 1.15 -35.73 15.28
N ALA A 536 0.09 -34.95 15.02
CA ALA A 536 -0.52 -34.14 16.06
C ALA A 536 -1.18 -34.99 17.14
N SER A 537 -0.94 -34.66 18.41
CA SER A 537 -1.61 -35.21 19.58
C SER A 537 -2.52 -34.15 20.24
N GLU A 538 -3.36 -34.54 21.19
CA GLU A 538 -4.18 -33.63 21.97
C GLU A 538 -3.35 -32.52 22.63
N ARG A 539 -2.16 -32.84 23.12
CA ARG A 539 -1.23 -31.88 23.69
C ARG A 539 -0.81 -30.81 22.69
N CYS A 540 -0.59 -31.17 21.42
CA CYS A 540 -0.23 -30.21 20.38
C CYS A 540 -1.34 -29.18 20.10
N HIS A 541 -2.60 -29.56 20.30
CA HIS A 541 -3.75 -28.66 20.15
C HIS A 541 -3.97 -27.77 21.38
N ALA A 542 -3.57 -28.25 22.58
CA ALA A 542 -3.82 -27.56 23.84
C ALA A 542 -2.68 -26.62 24.26
N GLU A 543 -1.43 -26.99 23.99
CA GLU A 543 -0.24 -26.30 24.50
C GLU A 543 0.71 -25.89 23.38
N ALA A 544 1.33 -24.70 23.51
CA ALA A 544 2.40 -24.27 22.62
C ALA A 544 3.71 -24.95 23.01
N SER A 545 4.37 -25.64 22.05
CA SER A 545 5.67 -26.26 22.29
C SER A 545 6.74 -25.17 22.48
N PRO A 546 7.64 -25.33 23.48
CA PRO A 546 8.81 -24.48 23.60
C PRO A 546 9.82 -24.75 22.48
N LEU A 547 10.65 -23.76 22.15
CA LEU A 547 11.82 -23.98 21.31
C LEU A 547 12.92 -24.61 22.17
N VAL A 548 13.29 -25.86 21.85
CA VAL A 548 14.29 -26.60 22.59
C VAL A 548 15.57 -26.69 21.77
N GLU A 549 16.71 -26.33 22.37
CA GLU A 549 18.01 -26.45 21.75
C GLU A 549 18.59 -27.84 22.03
N SER A 550 19.03 -28.51 20.97
CA SER A 550 19.73 -29.81 21.07
C SER A 550 21.23 -29.59 21.18
N GLY A 551 21.95 -30.55 21.78
CA GLY A 551 23.41 -30.45 21.97
C GLY A 551 24.25 -30.35 20.68
N ASP A 552 23.65 -30.51 19.51
CA ASP A 552 24.25 -30.36 18.18
C ASP A 552 24.07 -28.95 17.57
N GLY A 553 23.62 -27.97 18.34
CA GLY A 553 23.39 -26.59 17.92
C GLY A 553 22.13 -26.38 17.08
N ARG A 554 21.24 -27.37 17.04
CA ARG A 554 19.93 -27.28 16.39
C ARG A 554 18.86 -26.93 17.41
N SER A 555 17.84 -26.21 16.98
CA SER A 555 16.66 -25.94 17.83
C SER A 555 15.40 -26.39 17.13
N VAL A 556 14.47 -26.99 17.88
CA VAL A 556 13.17 -27.44 17.34
C VAL A 556 12.03 -27.09 18.30
N ARG A 557 10.92 -26.60 17.75
CA ARG A 557 9.70 -26.27 18.48
C ARG A 557 8.65 -27.36 18.24
N CYS A 558 8.90 -28.55 18.78
CA CYS A 558 8.02 -29.70 18.65
C CYS A 558 8.03 -30.54 19.94
N PHE A 559 6.87 -31.08 20.35
CA PHE A 559 6.80 -32.03 21.48
C PHE A 559 7.30 -33.42 21.09
N TYR A 560 7.24 -33.74 19.79
CA TYR A 560 7.58 -35.06 19.23
C TYR A 560 8.48 -34.86 18.01
N PRO A 561 9.75 -34.44 18.17
CA PRO A 561 10.66 -34.25 17.05
C PRO A 561 10.89 -35.54 16.29
N LEU A 562 11.03 -35.43 14.98
CA LEU A 562 11.33 -36.57 14.12
C LEU A 562 12.78 -37.04 14.34
N GLY A 563 13.01 -38.35 14.29
CA GLY A 563 14.35 -38.95 14.46
C GLY A 563 14.86 -39.07 15.87
N GLU A 564 14.13 -38.65 16.88
CA GLU A 564 14.37 -39.00 18.31
C GLU A 564 13.43 -40.14 18.66
N ALA A 565 13.96 -41.37 18.71
CA ALA A 565 13.27 -42.57 19.21
C ALA A 565 13.57 -42.79 20.68
#